data_6a261aa290a346aa3f30b685070fcc1b
#
_entry.id   6a261aa290a346aa3f30b685070fcc1b
#
_cell.length_a   1.000
_cell.length_b   1.000
_cell.length_c   1.000
_cell.angle_alpha   90.00
_cell.angle_beta   90.00
_cell.angle_gamma   90.00
#
_symmetry.space_group_name_H-M   'P 1'
#
loop_
_entity.id
_entity.type
_entity.pdbx_description
1 polymer ?
#
loop_
_entity_poly.entity_id
_entity_poly.type
_entity_poly.pdbx_seq_one_letter_code
_entity_poly.pdbx_strand_id
1 'polypeptide(L)'
;MKKILLFVFAIFGAYFASAQDVLIKKSGEEIPVKVLEITPDLVKYKRIDNPEGPIISARKSDLFLLRYANGAKEVFGEPAPTNKPFRLAPAEPLYVAPQPEELAPEQVKLNGPRIGLTLIDKGELSRRLDREFEASRLLTQFGWQFETQIFMSDRGTSGLLELIPLIGGLEQGLFLPSISGIIGLRGKSGFEVGVGPNVSLAGAGLVFATGATIKSGNMNYPLNFAFVPSKEGARYSFMVGFNYRKKNQ
;
A
#
# COMPACT_ATOMS: atom_id res chain seq x y z
N MET A 1 2.20 0.11 -31.56
CA MET A 1 2.27 -0.90 -30.51
C MET A 1 3.65 -0.95 -29.84
N LYS A 2 4.78 -1.07 -30.56
CA LYS A 2 6.15 -1.08 -29.94
C LYS A 2 6.48 0.16 -29.09
N LYS A 3 6.01 1.36 -29.46
CA LYS A 3 6.28 2.61 -28.73
C LYS A 3 5.50 2.70 -27.39
N ILE A 4 4.30 2.10 -27.31
CA ILE A 4 3.49 2.04 -26.08
C ILE A 4 4.09 1.06 -25.09
N LEU A 5 4.61 -0.08 -25.57
CA LEU A 5 5.29 -1.06 -24.74
C LEU A 5 6.57 -0.51 -24.10
N LEU A 6 7.34 0.30 -24.85
CA LEU A 6 8.53 1.00 -24.33
C LEU A 6 8.18 2.06 -23.28
N PHE A 7 7.05 2.75 -23.44
CA PHE A 7 6.59 3.75 -22.47
C PHE A 7 6.11 3.11 -21.16
N VAL A 8 5.42 1.97 -21.23
CA VAL A 8 5.03 1.19 -20.06
C VAL A 8 6.26 0.63 -19.34
N PHE A 9 7.28 0.16 -20.08
CA PHE A 9 8.53 -0.34 -19.48
C PHE A 9 9.37 0.78 -18.83
N ALA A 10 9.34 1.99 -19.40
CA ALA A 10 10.01 3.17 -18.82
C ALA A 10 9.35 3.65 -17.53
N ILE A 11 8.02 3.54 -17.41
CA ILE A 11 7.27 3.85 -16.17
C ILE A 11 7.58 2.81 -15.08
N PHE A 12 7.70 1.52 -15.43
CA PHE A 12 8.08 0.47 -14.47
C PHE A 12 9.54 0.55 -14.01
N GLY A 13 10.45 1.07 -14.84
CA GLY A 13 11.86 1.25 -14.50
C GLY A 13 12.15 2.38 -13.52
N ALA A 14 11.24 3.32 -13.31
CA ALA A 14 11.45 4.50 -12.46
C ALA A 14 11.17 4.27 -10.96
N TYR A 15 10.67 3.11 -10.55
CA TYR A 15 10.25 2.83 -9.16
C TYR A 15 11.22 1.95 -8.37
N PHE A 16 12.48 1.83 -8.75
CA PHE A 16 13.51 1.44 -7.79
C PHE A 16 13.92 2.65 -6.95
N ALA A 17 12.95 3.25 -6.23
CA ALA A 17 13.27 4.09 -5.10
C ALA A 17 13.95 3.16 -4.08
N SER A 18 15.27 3.20 -4.04
CA SER A 18 16.06 2.51 -3.02
C SER A 18 15.63 3.07 -1.67
N ALA A 19 14.76 2.36 -0.97
CA ALA A 19 14.42 2.72 0.39
C ALA A 19 15.72 2.68 1.20
N GLN A 20 16.06 3.79 1.84
CA GLN A 20 17.30 3.96 2.59
C GLN A 20 17.00 4.04 4.07
N ASP A 21 17.91 3.54 4.89
CA ASP A 21 17.82 3.77 6.32
C ASP A 21 18.03 5.26 6.62
N VAL A 22 17.26 5.81 7.55
CA VAL A 22 17.38 7.20 7.99
C VAL A 22 17.61 7.23 9.48
N LEU A 23 18.73 7.82 9.87
CA LEU A 23 19.11 8.04 11.27
C LEU A 23 18.71 9.46 11.66
N ILE A 24 17.90 9.60 12.71
CA ILE A 24 17.42 10.87 13.24
C ILE A 24 18.07 11.12 14.59
N LYS A 25 18.84 12.21 14.68
CA LYS A 25 19.46 12.64 15.93
C LYS A 25 18.46 13.37 16.81
N LYS A 26 18.73 13.46 18.12
CA LYS A 26 17.96 14.28 19.05
C LYS A 26 17.92 15.77 18.69
N SER A 27 18.91 16.26 17.95
CA SER A 27 18.93 17.61 17.39
C SER A 27 17.90 17.86 16.28
N GLY A 28 17.21 16.83 15.79
CA GLY A 28 16.31 16.90 14.63
C GLY A 28 17.00 16.70 13.28
N GLU A 29 18.32 16.47 13.26
CA GLU A 29 19.06 16.22 12.01
C GLU A 29 18.73 14.82 11.48
N GLU A 30 18.26 14.73 10.24
CA GLU A 30 18.00 13.48 9.51
C GLU A 30 19.16 13.17 8.57
N ILE A 31 19.73 11.98 8.69
CA ILE A 31 20.89 11.53 7.91
C ILE A 31 20.53 10.24 7.17
N PRO A 32 20.53 10.23 5.82
CA PRO A 32 20.42 8.99 5.05
C PRO A 32 21.68 8.13 5.25
N VAL A 33 21.50 6.89 5.70
CA VAL A 33 22.60 6.02 6.10
C VAL A 33 22.40 4.60 5.60
N LYS A 34 23.47 3.83 5.60
CA LYS A 34 23.44 2.37 5.58
C LYS A 34 23.92 1.89 6.94
N VAL A 35 23.00 1.32 7.72
CA VAL A 35 23.33 0.76 9.03
C VAL A 35 24.15 -0.51 8.83
N LEU A 36 25.23 -0.65 9.58
CA LEU A 36 26.14 -1.79 9.52
C LEU A 36 26.01 -2.68 10.75
N GLU A 37 25.93 -2.06 11.94
CA GLU A 37 25.92 -2.78 13.20
C GLU A 37 25.22 -1.94 14.29
N ILE A 38 24.46 -2.57 15.17
CA ILE A 38 23.87 -1.95 16.33
C ILE A 38 24.36 -2.70 17.57
N THR A 39 25.10 -2.01 18.41
CA THR A 39 25.54 -2.50 19.71
C THR A 39 24.66 -1.94 20.84
N PRO A 40 24.79 -2.36 22.09
CA PRO A 40 24.00 -1.78 23.21
C PRO A 40 24.07 -0.26 23.28
N ASP A 41 25.23 0.35 23.03
CA ASP A 41 25.48 1.79 23.23
C ASP A 41 25.69 2.59 21.93
N LEU A 42 26.02 1.93 20.82
CA LEU A 42 26.43 2.58 19.57
C LEU A 42 25.66 2.03 18.36
N VAL A 43 25.45 2.91 17.37
CA VAL A 43 25.02 2.55 16.01
C VAL A 43 26.17 2.87 15.05
N LYS A 44 26.67 1.87 14.34
CA LYS A 44 27.69 2.03 13.30
C LYS A 44 27.04 2.09 11.93
N TYR A 45 27.39 3.09 11.14
CA TYR A 45 26.79 3.34 9.85
C TYR A 45 27.75 3.96 8.86
N LYS A 46 27.44 3.87 7.57
CA LYS A 46 28.02 4.67 6.50
C LYS A 46 26.99 5.65 5.97
N ARG A 47 27.44 6.85 5.59
CA ARG A 47 26.57 7.83 4.92
C ARG A 47 26.32 7.40 3.48
N ILE A 48 25.10 7.60 2.99
CA ILE A 48 24.74 7.27 1.60
C ILE A 48 25.40 8.24 0.61
N ASP A 49 25.60 9.50 1.01
CA ASP A 49 26.28 10.52 0.21
C ASP A 49 27.81 10.30 0.11
N ASN A 50 28.37 9.39 0.94
CA ASN A 50 29.79 9.01 0.89
C ASN A 50 29.96 7.50 1.21
N PRO A 51 29.58 6.59 0.29
CA PRO A 51 29.57 5.14 0.53
C PRO A 51 30.98 4.54 0.71
N GLU A 52 32.02 5.18 0.14
CA GLU A 52 33.42 4.78 0.32
C GLU A 52 34.10 5.45 1.52
N GLY A 53 33.37 6.30 2.23
CA GLY A 53 33.85 7.01 3.41
C GLY A 53 34.05 6.09 4.63
N PRO A 54 34.57 6.67 5.73
CA PRO A 54 34.83 5.94 6.97
C PRO A 54 33.50 5.46 7.60
N ILE A 55 33.58 4.39 8.40
CA ILE A 55 32.48 3.95 9.25
C ILE A 55 32.35 4.95 10.41
N ILE A 56 31.16 5.47 10.59
CA ILE A 56 30.83 6.43 11.64
C ILE A 56 30.10 5.69 12.76
N SER A 57 30.47 5.99 14.01
CA SER A 57 29.80 5.47 15.20
C SER A 57 29.08 6.60 15.92
N ALA A 58 27.76 6.48 16.09
CA ALA A 58 26.96 7.40 16.90
C ALA A 58 26.50 6.72 18.18
N ARG A 59 26.49 7.46 19.28
CA ARG A 59 25.96 6.94 20.55
C ARG A 59 24.43 6.91 20.48
N LYS A 60 23.82 5.83 20.97
CA LYS A 60 22.34 5.75 21.08
C LYS A 60 21.75 6.89 21.91
N SER A 61 22.52 7.42 22.90
CA SER A 61 22.14 8.60 23.68
C SER A 61 21.92 9.86 22.85
N ASP A 62 22.59 10.00 21.70
CA ASP A 62 22.54 11.18 20.83
C ASP A 62 21.50 11.03 19.71
N LEU A 63 20.93 9.83 19.61
CA LEU A 63 19.96 9.46 18.61
C LEU A 63 18.53 9.52 19.17
N PHE A 64 17.60 9.92 18.31
CA PHE A 64 16.17 9.86 18.61
C PHE A 64 15.55 8.60 18.01
N LEU A 65 15.75 8.39 16.71
CA LEU A 65 15.08 7.34 15.95
C LEU A 65 15.97 6.84 14.81
N LEU A 66 15.96 5.54 14.56
CA LEU A 66 16.42 4.91 13.34
C LEU A 66 15.22 4.36 12.57
N ARG A 67 15.04 4.82 11.35
CA ARG A 67 14.03 4.31 10.42
C ARG A 67 14.72 3.50 9.35
N TYR A 68 14.42 2.21 9.30
CA TYR A 68 14.96 1.29 8.31
C TYR A 68 14.29 1.42 6.95
N ALA A 69 14.98 1.02 5.89
CA ALA A 69 14.49 0.95 4.53
C ALA A 69 13.19 0.14 4.37
N ASN A 70 12.98 -0.88 5.21
CA ASN A 70 11.76 -1.70 5.25
C ASN A 70 10.59 -1.06 6.02
N GLY A 71 10.76 0.19 6.52
CA GLY A 71 9.77 0.92 7.30
C GLY A 71 9.76 0.61 8.80
N ALA A 72 10.56 -0.34 9.28
CA ALA A 72 10.73 -0.58 10.71
C ALA A 72 11.40 0.63 11.39
N LYS A 73 11.10 0.85 12.67
CA LYS A 73 11.62 1.97 13.46
C LYS A 73 12.20 1.45 14.77
N GLU A 74 13.35 1.97 15.15
CA GLU A 74 13.97 1.73 16.45
C GLU A 74 14.17 3.07 17.18
N VAL A 75 13.50 3.26 18.30
CA VAL A 75 13.53 4.52 19.07
C VAL A 75 14.56 4.39 20.19
N PHE A 76 15.48 5.35 20.29
CA PHE A 76 16.59 5.36 21.25
C PHE A 76 16.39 6.34 22.40
N GLY A 77 15.45 7.28 22.30
CA GLY A 77 15.19 8.25 23.36
C GLY A 77 14.12 9.27 23.00
N GLU A 78 13.78 10.15 23.95
CA GLU A 78 12.84 11.26 23.70
C GLU A 78 13.49 12.38 22.88
N PRO A 79 12.72 13.10 22.04
CA PRO A 79 13.23 14.27 21.34
C PRO A 79 13.62 15.36 22.32
N ALA A 80 14.70 16.11 22.03
CA ALA A 80 15.10 17.24 22.85
C ALA A 80 13.99 18.30 22.89
N PRO A 81 13.64 18.87 24.04
CA PRO A 81 12.61 19.89 24.14
C PRO A 81 13.02 21.15 23.38
N THR A 82 12.17 21.59 22.47
CA THR A 82 12.35 22.88 21.79
C THR A 82 12.26 24.02 22.81
N ASN A 83 13.28 24.87 22.84
CA ASN A 83 13.44 26.02 23.75
C ASN A 83 12.16 26.87 23.84
N LYS A 84 11.48 26.80 24.98
CA LYS A 84 10.65 27.88 25.53
C LYS A 84 11.22 28.27 26.89
N PRO A 85 11.24 29.58 27.27
CA PRO A 85 11.88 30.02 28.49
C PRO A 85 11.19 29.44 29.72
N PHE A 86 11.99 28.84 30.59
CA PHE A 86 11.61 28.17 31.80
C PHE A 86 11.23 29.18 32.89
N ARG A 87 10.00 29.07 33.43
CA ARG A 87 9.57 29.78 34.62
C ARG A 87 9.33 28.74 35.73
N LEU A 88 10.18 28.77 36.73
CA LEU A 88 10.09 27.92 37.92
C LEU A 88 8.83 28.22 38.76
N ALA A 89 8.01 27.20 38.97
CA ALA A 89 7.09 27.11 40.10
C ALA A 89 7.29 25.76 40.80
N PRO A 90 7.16 25.65 42.13
CA PRO A 90 7.51 24.45 42.87
C PRO A 90 6.59 23.28 42.51
N ALA A 91 7.19 22.11 42.30
CA ALA A 91 6.49 20.90 41.91
C ALA A 91 5.87 20.20 43.14
N GLU A 92 4.55 20.02 43.09
CA GLU A 92 3.90 18.89 43.75
C GLU A 92 3.91 17.68 42.77
N PRO A 93 4.09 16.45 43.24
CA PRO A 93 4.09 15.29 42.37
C PRO A 93 2.66 14.99 41.90
N LEU A 94 2.32 15.47 40.74
CA LEU A 94 1.12 15.03 40.04
C LEU A 94 1.31 13.57 39.60
N TYR A 95 0.57 12.67 40.25
CA TYR A 95 0.34 11.32 39.75
C TYR A 95 -0.40 11.46 38.39
N VAL A 96 0.35 11.42 37.29
CA VAL A 96 -0.22 11.29 35.96
C VAL A 96 -0.58 9.81 35.82
N ALA A 97 -1.87 9.51 35.93
CA ALA A 97 -2.37 8.21 35.50
C ALA A 97 -1.85 7.92 34.09
N PRO A 98 -1.37 6.70 33.78
CA PRO A 98 -0.96 6.36 32.44
C PRO A 98 -2.13 6.66 31.50
N GLN A 99 -1.94 7.64 30.59
CA GLN A 99 -2.91 7.88 29.54
C GLN A 99 -3.01 6.58 28.74
N PRO A 100 -4.23 6.12 28.42
CA PRO A 100 -4.36 4.99 27.51
C PRO A 100 -3.54 5.32 26.27
N GLU A 101 -2.56 4.48 26.00
CA GLU A 101 -1.76 4.54 24.78
C GLU A 101 -2.76 4.54 23.63
N GLU A 102 -2.97 5.71 23.01
CA GLU A 102 -3.84 5.84 21.85
C GLU A 102 -3.16 5.03 20.76
N LEU A 103 -3.52 3.74 20.69
CA LEU A 103 -2.99 2.78 19.73
C LEU A 103 -3.12 3.42 18.37
N ALA A 104 -1.98 3.73 17.76
CA ALA A 104 -1.96 4.23 16.39
C ALA A 104 -2.87 3.34 15.54
N PRO A 105 -3.80 3.92 14.76
CA PRO A 105 -4.80 3.14 14.06
C PRO A 105 -4.13 2.05 13.23
N GLU A 106 -4.53 0.80 13.46
CA GLU A 106 -3.95 -0.40 12.85
C GLU A 106 -3.96 -0.25 11.32
N GLN A 107 -2.78 -0.22 10.71
CA GLN A 107 -2.65 -0.17 9.25
C GLN A 107 -3.13 -1.48 8.66
N VAL A 108 -4.31 -1.47 8.07
CA VAL A 108 -4.86 -2.63 7.37
C VAL A 108 -4.34 -2.64 5.94
N LYS A 109 -3.52 -3.64 5.59
CA LYS A 109 -3.09 -3.88 4.21
C LYS A 109 -3.86 -5.09 3.67
N LEU A 110 -4.58 -4.91 2.57
CA LEU A 110 -5.40 -5.96 1.97
C LEU A 110 -4.73 -6.61 0.74
N ASN A 111 -3.41 -6.84 0.84
CA ASN A 111 -2.70 -7.62 -0.18
C ASN A 111 -3.18 -9.06 -0.14
N GLY A 112 -3.48 -9.63 -1.31
CA GLY A 112 -3.88 -11.03 -1.35
C GLY A 112 -4.59 -11.44 -2.63
N PRO A 113 -4.96 -12.73 -2.71
CA PRO A 113 -5.65 -13.27 -3.85
C PRO A 113 -7.06 -12.66 -3.99
N ARG A 114 -7.48 -12.54 -5.25
CA ARG A 114 -8.83 -12.14 -5.64
C ARG A 114 -9.39 -13.17 -6.59
N ILE A 115 -10.62 -13.59 -6.33
CA ILE A 115 -11.40 -14.46 -7.20
C ILE A 115 -12.80 -13.88 -7.36
N GLY A 116 -13.39 -14.00 -8.52
CA GLY A 116 -14.71 -13.46 -8.75
C GLY A 116 -15.23 -13.69 -10.15
N LEU A 117 -16.24 -12.90 -10.48
CA LEU A 117 -16.97 -12.98 -11.73
C LEU A 117 -16.98 -11.60 -12.40
N THR A 118 -16.89 -11.60 -13.72
CA THR A 118 -17.10 -10.40 -14.53
C THR A 118 -18.23 -10.65 -15.53
N LEU A 119 -19.24 -9.82 -15.48
CA LEU A 119 -20.29 -9.75 -16.49
C LEU A 119 -19.94 -8.66 -17.50
N ILE A 120 -19.92 -9.04 -18.77
CA ILE A 120 -19.78 -8.13 -19.91
C ILE A 120 -21.17 -7.80 -20.43
N ASP A 121 -21.50 -6.52 -20.51
CA ASP A 121 -22.78 -6.07 -21.03
C ASP A 121 -22.92 -6.38 -22.52
N LYS A 122 -24.16 -6.35 -23.01
CA LYS A 122 -24.46 -6.54 -24.44
C LYS A 122 -23.80 -5.42 -25.26
N GLY A 123 -22.93 -5.80 -26.19
CA GLY A 123 -22.17 -4.86 -27.01
C GLY A 123 -21.31 -5.59 -28.05
N GLU A 124 -20.43 -4.88 -28.71
CA GLU A 124 -19.51 -5.48 -29.70
C GLU A 124 -18.56 -6.48 -29.05
N LEU A 125 -18.06 -6.16 -27.84
CA LEU A 125 -17.17 -7.05 -27.08
C LEU A 125 -17.85 -8.41 -26.76
N SER A 126 -19.10 -8.40 -26.33
CA SER A 126 -19.82 -9.63 -26.04
C SER A 126 -20.13 -10.44 -27.31
N ARG A 127 -20.41 -9.75 -28.43
CA ARG A 127 -20.61 -10.40 -29.73
C ARG A 127 -19.33 -11.03 -30.27
N ARG A 128 -18.19 -10.40 -30.06
CA ARG A 128 -16.87 -10.97 -30.44
C ARG A 128 -16.54 -12.22 -29.63
N LEU A 129 -16.77 -12.18 -28.31
CA LEU A 129 -16.58 -13.37 -27.44
C LEU A 129 -17.42 -14.56 -27.93
N ASP A 130 -18.69 -14.32 -28.26
CA ASP A 130 -19.60 -15.36 -28.74
C ASP A 130 -19.16 -15.90 -30.12
N ARG A 131 -18.91 -15.01 -31.10
CA ARG A 131 -18.57 -15.40 -32.49
C ARG A 131 -17.19 -16.00 -32.68
N GLU A 132 -16.19 -15.46 -31.99
CA GLU A 132 -14.78 -15.83 -32.20
C GLU A 132 -14.34 -16.98 -31.26
N PHE A 133 -14.99 -17.10 -30.08
CA PHE A 133 -14.56 -18.01 -29.04
C PHE A 133 -15.68 -18.89 -28.49
N GLU A 134 -16.91 -18.76 -28.97
CA GLU A 134 -18.11 -19.44 -28.44
C GLU A 134 -18.26 -19.27 -26.92
N ALA A 135 -17.84 -18.09 -26.42
CA ALA A 135 -17.70 -17.84 -24.99
C ALA A 135 -18.85 -17.02 -24.41
N SER A 136 -19.22 -17.33 -23.18
CA SER A 136 -20.24 -16.60 -22.43
C SER A 136 -19.77 -15.20 -22.04
N ARG A 137 -20.73 -14.31 -21.81
CA ARG A 137 -20.48 -12.95 -21.26
C ARG A 137 -20.12 -12.94 -19.75
N LEU A 138 -20.39 -14.05 -19.07
CA LEU A 138 -20.03 -14.22 -17.66
C LEU A 138 -18.72 -14.98 -17.59
N LEU A 139 -17.67 -14.31 -17.09
CA LEU A 139 -16.32 -14.85 -16.98
C LEU A 139 -15.91 -14.95 -15.53
N THR A 140 -15.27 -16.05 -15.15
CA THR A 140 -14.55 -16.08 -13.88
C THR A 140 -13.27 -15.25 -13.98
N GLN A 141 -12.88 -14.63 -12.88
CA GLN A 141 -11.61 -13.91 -12.78
C GLN A 141 -10.83 -14.38 -11.56
N PHE A 142 -9.52 -14.46 -11.74
CA PHE A 142 -8.57 -14.81 -10.71
C PHE A 142 -7.36 -13.88 -10.81
N GLY A 143 -6.81 -13.48 -9.66
CA GLY A 143 -5.59 -12.69 -9.63
C GLY A 143 -5.18 -12.26 -8.24
N TRP A 144 -4.51 -11.12 -8.16
CA TRP A 144 -3.93 -10.62 -6.92
C TRP A 144 -4.13 -9.12 -6.78
N GLN A 145 -4.38 -8.64 -5.57
CA GLN A 145 -4.35 -7.22 -5.24
C GLN A 145 -3.09 -6.92 -4.46
N PHE A 146 -2.32 -5.93 -4.96
CA PHE A 146 -1.22 -5.29 -4.24
C PHE A 146 -1.71 -3.94 -3.77
N GLU A 147 -1.57 -3.66 -2.49
CA GLU A 147 -2.08 -2.44 -1.88
C GLU A 147 -0.97 -1.73 -1.12
N THR A 148 -0.88 -0.41 -1.30
CA THR A 148 -0.03 0.46 -0.52
C THR A 148 -0.87 1.60 0.04
N GLN A 149 -0.78 1.80 1.35
CA GLN A 149 -1.40 2.94 2.02
C GLN A 149 -0.48 4.16 1.88
N ILE A 150 -1.01 5.25 1.30
CA ILE A 150 -0.27 6.49 1.02
C ILE A 150 -0.28 7.39 2.25
N PHE A 151 -1.45 7.53 2.90
CA PHE A 151 -1.63 8.32 4.12
C PHE A 151 -2.75 7.75 4.98
N MET A 152 -2.78 8.16 6.24
CA MET A 152 -3.88 7.93 7.17
C MET A 152 -4.20 9.24 7.89
N SER A 153 -5.48 9.58 7.94
CA SER A 153 -6.00 10.72 8.72
C SER A 153 -6.27 10.29 10.16
N ASP A 154 -6.21 11.25 11.11
CA ASP A 154 -6.57 11.05 12.52
C ASP A 154 -8.00 10.50 12.71
N ARG A 155 -8.88 10.74 11.75
CA ARG A 155 -10.25 10.20 11.72
C ARG A 155 -10.34 8.76 11.24
N GLY A 156 -9.20 8.12 10.89
CA GLY A 156 -9.12 6.72 10.44
C GLY A 156 -9.45 6.52 8.96
N THR A 157 -9.44 7.58 8.14
CA THR A 157 -9.54 7.48 6.69
C THR A 157 -8.15 7.31 6.09
N SER A 158 -7.98 6.33 5.22
CA SER A 158 -6.71 6.02 4.54
C SER A 158 -6.79 6.29 3.06
N GLY A 159 -5.73 6.87 2.49
CA GLY A 159 -5.51 6.91 1.05
C GLY A 159 -4.79 5.65 0.58
N LEU A 160 -5.25 5.07 -0.52
CA LEU A 160 -4.77 3.79 -1.05
C LEU A 160 -4.25 3.95 -2.47
N LEU A 161 -3.20 3.21 -2.77
CA LEU A 161 -2.78 2.90 -4.13
C LEU A 161 -2.83 1.40 -4.31
N GLU A 162 -3.57 0.93 -5.32
CA GLU A 162 -3.79 -0.49 -5.57
C GLU A 162 -3.38 -0.86 -6.99
N LEU A 163 -2.74 -2.01 -7.13
CA LEU A 163 -2.43 -2.63 -8.41
C LEU A 163 -3.08 -4.02 -8.42
N ILE A 164 -3.93 -4.27 -9.43
CA ILE A 164 -4.76 -5.46 -9.48
C ILE A 164 -4.60 -6.15 -10.84
N PRO A 165 -3.61 -7.04 -11.01
CA PRO A 165 -3.55 -7.94 -12.15
C PRO A 165 -4.56 -9.08 -11.99
N LEU A 166 -5.32 -9.35 -13.06
CA LEU A 166 -6.33 -10.40 -13.13
C LEU A 166 -6.20 -11.18 -14.44
N ILE A 167 -6.60 -12.43 -14.40
CA ILE A 167 -6.79 -13.30 -15.57
C ILE A 167 -8.24 -13.79 -15.55
N GLY A 168 -8.95 -13.65 -16.65
CA GLY A 168 -10.34 -14.08 -16.80
C GLY A 168 -10.52 -15.14 -17.87
N GLY A 169 -11.66 -15.85 -17.81
CA GLY A 169 -12.14 -16.74 -18.86
C GLY A 169 -11.49 -18.13 -18.89
N LEU A 170 -10.67 -18.49 -17.91
CA LEU A 170 -9.98 -19.79 -17.89
C LEU A 170 -10.96 -20.97 -17.91
N GLU A 171 -12.14 -20.85 -17.31
CA GLU A 171 -13.21 -21.84 -17.32
C GLU A 171 -13.81 -22.09 -18.71
N GLN A 172 -13.58 -21.16 -19.64
CA GLN A 172 -14.03 -21.24 -21.04
C GLN A 172 -12.85 -21.42 -22.01
N GLY A 173 -11.68 -21.82 -21.51
CA GLY A 173 -10.47 -22.00 -22.29
C GLY A 173 -9.84 -20.70 -22.78
N LEU A 174 -10.26 -19.55 -22.26
CA LEU A 174 -9.74 -18.24 -22.65
C LEU A 174 -8.68 -17.74 -21.65
N PHE A 175 -7.70 -17.02 -22.15
CA PHE A 175 -6.73 -16.29 -21.35
C PHE A 175 -6.89 -14.80 -21.59
N LEU A 176 -7.63 -14.14 -20.70
CA LEU A 176 -8.01 -12.72 -20.82
C LEU A 176 -7.35 -11.91 -19.68
N PRO A 177 -6.08 -11.51 -19.85
CA PRO A 177 -5.38 -10.71 -18.85
C PRO A 177 -5.94 -9.29 -18.78
N SER A 178 -5.98 -8.74 -17.57
CA SER A 178 -6.28 -7.34 -17.30
C SER A 178 -5.46 -6.83 -16.12
N ILE A 179 -5.19 -5.54 -16.10
CA ILE A 179 -4.51 -4.87 -15.01
C ILE A 179 -5.21 -3.56 -14.69
N SER A 180 -5.47 -3.32 -13.41
CA SER A 180 -6.03 -2.07 -12.91
C SER A 180 -5.07 -1.41 -11.94
N GLY A 181 -4.89 -0.09 -12.08
CA GLY A 181 -4.22 0.75 -11.09
C GLY A 181 -5.26 1.68 -10.48
N ILE A 182 -5.51 1.60 -9.18
CA ILE A 182 -6.59 2.32 -8.51
C ILE A 182 -6.01 3.24 -7.44
N ILE A 183 -6.46 4.49 -7.43
CA ILE A 183 -6.28 5.40 -6.30
C ILE A 183 -7.62 5.45 -5.58
N GLY A 184 -7.60 5.17 -4.28
CA GLY A 184 -8.80 5.03 -3.48
C GLY A 184 -8.71 5.61 -2.08
N LEU A 185 -9.85 5.61 -1.42
CA LEU A 185 -10.00 5.97 -0.01
C LEU A 185 -10.69 4.83 0.71
N ARG A 186 -10.19 4.49 1.90
CA ARG A 186 -10.79 3.53 2.83
C ARG A 186 -11.20 4.25 4.09
N GLY A 187 -12.48 4.18 4.44
CA GLY A 187 -13.01 4.69 5.68
C GLY A 187 -12.69 3.77 6.88
N LYS A 188 -12.86 4.28 8.09
CA LYS A 188 -12.67 3.54 9.36
C LYS A 188 -13.50 2.25 9.44
N SER A 189 -14.68 2.21 8.82
CA SER A 189 -15.57 1.04 8.76
C SER A 189 -15.07 -0.07 7.81
N GLY A 190 -14.00 0.18 7.03
CA GLY A 190 -13.52 -0.76 6.01
C GLY A 190 -14.23 -0.62 4.65
N PHE A 191 -15.10 0.38 4.49
CA PHE A 191 -15.69 0.73 3.20
C PHE A 191 -14.67 1.49 2.34
N GLU A 192 -14.61 1.16 1.05
CA GLU A 192 -13.62 1.66 0.11
C GLU A 192 -14.29 2.19 -1.15
N VAL A 193 -13.70 3.24 -1.72
CA VAL A 193 -14.04 3.74 -3.05
C VAL A 193 -12.76 4.13 -3.77
N GLY A 194 -12.70 3.87 -5.06
CA GLY A 194 -11.51 4.20 -5.84
C GLY A 194 -11.81 4.32 -7.33
N VAL A 195 -10.86 4.91 -8.04
CA VAL A 195 -10.91 5.11 -9.48
C VAL A 195 -9.51 5.01 -10.06
N GLY A 196 -9.40 4.54 -11.29
CA GLY A 196 -8.11 4.49 -11.96
C GLY A 196 -8.16 3.88 -13.36
N PRO A 197 -7.00 3.76 -14.03
CA PRO A 197 -6.91 3.11 -15.31
C PRO A 197 -7.09 1.59 -15.21
N ASN A 198 -7.74 1.02 -16.21
CA ASN A 198 -7.80 -0.42 -16.45
C ASN A 198 -7.34 -0.69 -17.89
N VAL A 199 -6.45 -1.66 -18.06
CA VAL A 199 -5.98 -2.13 -19.37
C VAL A 199 -6.27 -3.61 -19.48
N SER A 200 -6.86 -4.03 -20.61
CA SER A 200 -7.20 -5.42 -20.92
C SER A 200 -7.08 -5.65 -22.43
N LEU A 201 -7.31 -6.88 -22.89
CA LEU A 201 -7.39 -7.18 -24.32
C LEU A 201 -8.55 -6.46 -25.02
N ALA A 202 -9.59 -6.06 -24.28
CA ALA A 202 -10.69 -5.25 -24.77
C ALA A 202 -10.34 -3.75 -24.91
N GLY A 203 -9.12 -3.35 -24.56
CA GLY A 203 -8.65 -1.97 -24.61
C GLY A 203 -8.39 -1.36 -23.24
N ALA A 204 -8.10 -0.06 -23.24
CA ALA A 204 -7.89 0.73 -22.03
C ALA A 204 -9.15 1.54 -21.67
N GLY A 205 -9.41 1.70 -20.38
CA GLY A 205 -10.55 2.45 -19.86
C GLY A 205 -10.33 2.90 -18.43
N LEU A 206 -11.31 3.58 -17.86
CA LEU A 206 -11.35 3.89 -16.43
C LEU A 206 -12.13 2.79 -15.69
N VAL A 207 -11.65 2.40 -14.52
CA VAL A 207 -12.36 1.55 -13.57
C VAL A 207 -12.83 2.40 -12.38
N PHE A 208 -14.08 2.22 -11.98
CA PHE A 208 -14.65 2.71 -10.73
C PHE A 208 -14.81 1.51 -9.82
N ALA A 209 -14.24 1.57 -8.65
CA ALA A 209 -14.26 0.47 -7.69
C ALA A 209 -14.88 0.92 -6.36
N THR A 210 -15.61 -0.01 -5.74
CA THR A 210 -16.06 0.12 -4.36
C THR A 210 -15.89 -1.22 -3.66
N GLY A 211 -15.66 -1.19 -2.36
CA GLY A 211 -15.43 -2.39 -1.58
C GLY A 211 -15.80 -2.25 -0.13
N ALA A 212 -15.89 -3.39 0.53
CA ALA A 212 -16.05 -3.47 1.98
C ALA A 212 -15.26 -4.65 2.51
N THR A 213 -14.62 -4.45 3.66
CA THR A 213 -13.84 -5.50 4.30
C THR A 213 -14.58 -6.05 5.52
N ILE A 214 -14.88 -7.35 5.49
CA ILE A 214 -15.40 -8.10 6.64
C ILE A 214 -14.21 -8.63 7.43
N LYS A 215 -14.15 -8.30 8.72
CA LYS A 215 -13.10 -8.76 9.65
C LYS A 215 -13.64 -9.92 10.47
N SER A 216 -12.96 -11.08 10.42
CA SER A 216 -13.32 -12.25 11.23
C SER A 216 -12.07 -12.92 11.80
N GLY A 217 -11.88 -12.86 13.11
CA GLY A 217 -10.67 -13.36 13.77
C GLY A 217 -9.40 -12.71 13.22
N ASN A 218 -8.46 -13.53 12.77
CA ASN A 218 -7.21 -13.09 12.16
C ASN A 218 -7.28 -12.92 10.63
N MET A 219 -8.46 -13.02 10.05
CA MET A 219 -8.66 -12.94 8.61
C MET A 219 -9.47 -11.70 8.24
N ASN A 220 -9.11 -11.08 7.12
CA ASN A 220 -9.90 -10.06 6.45
C ASN A 220 -10.44 -10.65 5.14
N TYR A 221 -11.70 -10.38 4.86
CA TYR A 221 -12.41 -10.82 3.65
C TYR A 221 -12.88 -9.57 2.89
N PRO A 222 -12.06 -9.02 1.99
CA PRO A 222 -12.47 -7.92 1.14
C PRO A 222 -13.48 -8.41 0.08
N LEU A 223 -14.56 -7.66 -0.06
CA LEU A 223 -15.56 -7.77 -1.10
C LEU A 223 -15.45 -6.53 -1.96
N ASN A 224 -15.19 -6.71 -3.26
CA ASN A 224 -14.99 -5.60 -4.18
C ASN A 224 -15.95 -5.68 -5.35
N PHE A 225 -16.51 -4.55 -5.74
CA PHE A 225 -17.25 -4.37 -6.96
C PHE A 225 -16.49 -3.36 -7.84
N ALA A 226 -16.34 -3.68 -9.13
CA ALA A 226 -15.70 -2.80 -10.08
C ALA A 226 -16.55 -2.63 -11.33
N PHE A 227 -16.59 -1.41 -11.85
CA PHE A 227 -17.29 -1.03 -13.05
C PHE A 227 -16.34 -0.36 -14.03
N VAL A 228 -16.27 -0.88 -15.27
CA VAL A 228 -15.49 -0.31 -16.35
C VAL A 228 -16.45 0.05 -17.49
N PRO A 229 -16.81 1.34 -17.63
CA PRO A 229 -17.65 1.78 -18.76
C PRO A 229 -16.91 1.60 -20.09
N SER A 230 -17.61 1.12 -21.10
CA SER A 230 -17.09 1.00 -22.45
C SER A 230 -18.25 1.09 -23.45
N LYS A 231 -18.01 1.71 -24.61
CA LYS A 231 -18.99 1.75 -25.70
C LYS A 231 -19.17 0.37 -26.37
N GLU A 232 -18.17 -0.50 -26.26
CA GLU A 232 -18.18 -1.84 -26.85
C GLU A 232 -18.84 -2.88 -25.94
N GLY A 233 -19.18 -2.51 -24.72
CA GLY A 233 -19.78 -3.35 -23.69
C GLY A 233 -19.15 -3.06 -22.33
N ALA A 234 -19.93 -2.51 -21.40
CA ALA A 234 -19.49 -2.25 -20.04
C ALA A 234 -19.16 -3.55 -19.30
N ARG A 235 -18.24 -3.49 -18.34
CA ARG A 235 -17.83 -4.65 -17.54
C ARG A 235 -18.15 -4.40 -16.07
N TYR A 236 -18.81 -5.35 -15.45
CA TYR A 236 -19.17 -5.36 -14.04
C TYR A 236 -18.47 -6.54 -13.38
N SER A 237 -17.59 -6.29 -12.44
CA SER A 237 -16.83 -7.33 -11.74
C SER A 237 -17.19 -7.36 -10.27
N PHE A 238 -17.45 -8.55 -9.75
CA PHE A 238 -17.60 -8.80 -8.32
C PHE A 238 -16.50 -9.75 -7.89
N MET A 239 -15.71 -9.32 -6.91
CA MET A 239 -14.51 -10.03 -6.45
C MET A 239 -14.56 -10.24 -4.95
N VAL A 240 -14.11 -11.39 -4.51
CA VAL A 240 -13.85 -11.70 -3.11
C VAL A 240 -12.38 -12.00 -2.92
N GLY A 241 -11.87 -11.71 -1.74
CA GLY A 241 -10.51 -12.03 -1.40
C GLY A 241 -10.38 -12.49 0.04
N PHE A 242 -9.18 -12.85 0.40
CA PHE A 242 -8.83 -13.10 1.79
C PHE A 242 -7.39 -12.71 2.03
N ASN A 243 -7.09 -12.22 3.24
CA ASN A 243 -5.73 -12.02 3.68
C ASN A 243 -5.62 -12.22 5.19
N TYR A 244 -4.47 -12.74 5.59
CA TYR A 244 -4.16 -12.97 6.99
C TYR A 244 -3.66 -11.68 7.65
N ARG A 245 -4.25 -11.33 8.80
CA ARG A 245 -3.82 -10.20 9.63
C ARG A 245 -2.68 -10.66 10.52
N LYS A 246 -1.45 -10.25 10.20
CA LYS A 246 -0.31 -10.48 11.07
C LYS A 246 -0.46 -9.56 12.29
N LYS A 247 -0.72 -10.12 13.47
CA LYS A 247 -0.57 -9.37 14.73
C LYS A 247 0.90 -9.03 14.85
N ASN A 248 1.22 -7.73 14.94
CA ASN A 248 2.53 -7.33 15.42
C ASN A 248 2.59 -7.75 16.90
N GLN A 249 3.48 -8.69 17.19
CA GLN A 249 3.90 -9.00 18.56
C GLN A 249 4.82 -7.89 19.05
#